data_6f58b175016219128ce8c580e227502b
#
_entry.id   6f58b175016219128ce8c580e227502b
#
_cell.length_a   1.000
_cell.length_b   1.000
_cell.length_c   1.000
_cell.angle_alpha   90.00
_cell.angle_beta   90.00
_cell.angle_gamma   90.00
#
_symmetry.space_group_name_H-M   'P 1'
#
loop_
_entity.id
_entity.type
_entity.pdbx_description
1 polymer ?
#
loop_
_entity_poly.entity_id
_entity_poly.type
_entity_poly.pdbx_seq_one_letter_code
_entity_poly.pdbx_strand_id
1 'polypeptide(L)'
;MSKNSWNDYSATASSNTDVGGISIAEGMSPSNVNNAMREMLKHTADVVAGTTTLTSLGITTGNITTGVFGDGAVGTPSITNTGDTDTGIYFSGADEISLTTGGTQRLSVNSSGHLNHNGSASADINALTSSTAITIDMSTAQNHSVTLAHNTTFDISNGTAGQTGSIIITQDGTGSRTASFSSKFK
;
A
#
# COMPACT_ATOMS: atom_id res chain seq x y z
N MET A 1 -33.54 -23.05 8.04
CA MET A 1 -32.22 -23.53 7.57
C MET A 1 -31.35 -23.62 8.81
N SER A 2 -30.67 -24.76 9.06
CA SER A 2 -29.84 -24.95 10.26
C SER A 2 -28.65 -23.99 10.27
N LYS A 3 -28.33 -23.47 11.45
CA LYS A 3 -27.19 -22.57 11.68
C LYS A 3 -25.92 -23.40 11.90
N ASN A 4 -25.21 -23.72 10.83
CA ASN A 4 -24.08 -24.66 10.86
C ASN A 4 -22.71 -23.96 10.95
N SER A 5 -22.68 -22.63 10.86
CA SER A 5 -21.45 -21.82 10.95
C SER A 5 -21.75 -20.42 11.49
N TRP A 6 -20.72 -19.66 11.82
CA TRP A 6 -20.86 -18.27 12.25
C TRP A 6 -21.53 -17.38 11.20
N ASN A 7 -21.37 -17.65 9.91
CA ASN A 7 -22.00 -16.87 8.84
C ASN A 7 -23.52 -17.03 8.76
N ASP A 8 -24.08 -18.07 9.39
CA ASP A 8 -25.51 -18.36 9.36
C ASP A 8 -26.30 -17.64 10.47
N TYR A 9 -25.62 -17.08 11.48
CA TYR A 9 -26.27 -16.39 12.58
C TYR A 9 -26.79 -15.02 12.16
N SER A 10 -27.99 -14.70 12.63
CA SER A 10 -28.63 -13.39 12.44
C SER A 10 -28.17 -12.39 13.49
N ALA A 11 -28.04 -11.12 13.10
CA ALA A 11 -27.86 -10.02 14.05
C ALA A 11 -29.12 -9.81 14.95
N THR A 12 -30.28 -10.34 14.55
CA THR A 12 -31.50 -10.34 15.35
C THR A 12 -31.55 -11.59 16.19
N ALA A 13 -31.45 -11.46 17.52
CA ALA A 13 -31.32 -12.58 18.46
C ALA A 13 -32.45 -13.60 18.33
N SER A 14 -33.71 -13.14 18.21
CA SER A 14 -34.91 -14.00 18.08
C SER A 14 -34.95 -14.85 16.79
N SER A 15 -34.13 -14.50 15.80
CA SER A 15 -33.99 -15.28 14.55
C SER A 15 -33.02 -16.44 14.68
N ASN A 16 -32.26 -16.52 15.77
CA ASN A 16 -31.31 -17.61 16.05
C ASN A 16 -32.00 -18.67 16.91
N THR A 17 -32.77 -19.52 16.27
CA THR A 17 -33.58 -20.55 16.92
C THR A 17 -32.94 -21.93 16.98
N ASP A 18 -31.77 -22.10 16.35
CA ASP A 18 -30.97 -23.33 16.38
C ASP A 18 -29.48 -23.05 16.28
N VAL A 19 -28.67 -24.01 16.73
CA VAL A 19 -27.21 -24.09 16.57
C VAL A 19 -26.87 -25.48 16.07
N GLY A 20 -26.36 -25.60 14.85
CA GLY A 20 -26.06 -26.88 14.25
C GLY A 20 -27.29 -27.82 14.13
N GLY A 21 -28.48 -27.25 13.96
CA GLY A 21 -29.77 -28.01 13.95
C GLY A 21 -30.30 -28.37 15.34
N ILE A 22 -29.62 -27.98 16.41
CA ILE A 22 -30.10 -28.19 17.80
C ILE A 22 -30.97 -26.99 18.17
N SER A 23 -32.26 -27.23 18.48
CA SER A 23 -33.20 -26.18 18.85
C SER A 23 -32.78 -25.47 20.15
N ILE A 24 -32.72 -24.14 20.08
CA ILE A 24 -32.53 -23.22 21.22
C ILE A 24 -33.71 -22.24 21.38
N ALA A 25 -34.84 -22.55 20.74
CA ALA A 25 -36.05 -21.75 20.89
C ALA A 25 -36.64 -21.88 22.28
N GLU A 26 -37.51 -20.95 22.64
CA GLU A 26 -38.32 -20.97 23.90
C GLU A 26 -38.94 -22.35 24.08
N GLY A 27 -38.87 -22.90 25.32
CA GLY A 27 -39.39 -24.21 25.65
C GLY A 27 -38.51 -25.42 25.22
N MET A 28 -37.27 -25.16 24.77
CA MET A 28 -36.34 -26.24 24.42
C MET A 28 -36.05 -27.18 25.60
N SER A 29 -35.69 -28.41 25.31
CA SER A 29 -35.24 -29.39 26.32
C SER A 29 -33.96 -28.88 27.02
N PRO A 30 -33.80 -29.05 28.36
CA PRO A 30 -32.58 -28.68 29.06
C PRO A 30 -31.32 -29.34 28.49
N SER A 31 -31.43 -30.56 27.91
CA SER A 31 -30.31 -31.24 27.25
C SER A 31 -29.81 -30.49 26.02
N ASN A 32 -30.64 -29.68 25.35
CA ASN A 32 -30.26 -28.91 24.19
C ASN A 32 -29.31 -27.79 24.53
N VAL A 33 -29.41 -27.22 25.74
CA VAL A 33 -28.49 -26.15 26.21
C VAL A 33 -27.04 -26.58 26.12
N ASN A 34 -26.72 -27.74 26.74
CA ASN A 34 -25.39 -28.31 26.74
C ASN A 34 -24.90 -28.65 25.32
N ASN A 35 -25.75 -29.25 24.53
CA ASN A 35 -25.42 -29.66 23.17
C ASN A 35 -25.21 -28.46 22.26
N ALA A 36 -26.05 -27.43 22.35
CA ALA A 36 -25.88 -26.15 21.61
C ALA A 36 -24.62 -25.41 21.99
N MET A 37 -24.27 -25.37 23.28
CA MET A 37 -23.00 -24.76 23.74
C MET A 37 -21.78 -25.49 23.16
N ARG A 38 -21.78 -26.81 23.10
CA ARG A 38 -20.70 -27.58 22.47
C ARG A 38 -20.58 -27.32 20.98
N GLU A 39 -21.70 -27.20 20.28
CA GLU A 39 -21.69 -26.87 18.85
C GLU A 39 -21.23 -25.44 18.58
N MET A 40 -21.60 -24.46 19.43
CA MET A 40 -21.06 -23.10 19.35
C MET A 40 -19.53 -23.06 19.54
N LEU A 41 -19.02 -23.83 20.51
CA LEU A 41 -17.58 -23.95 20.73
C LEU A 41 -16.88 -24.58 19.52
N LYS A 42 -17.53 -25.58 18.88
CA LYS A 42 -17.03 -26.16 17.64
C LYS A 42 -16.99 -25.12 16.52
N HIS A 43 -18.06 -24.34 16.29
CA HIS A 43 -18.05 -23.27 15.30
C HIS A 43 -16.94 -22.26 15.55
N THR A 44 -16.66 -21.93 16.82
CA THR A 44 -15.54 -21.05 17.17
C THR A 44 -14.20 -21.68 16.83
N ALA A 45 -14.02 -22.95 17.18
CA ALA A 45 -12.82 -23.72 16.87
C ALA A 45 -12.58 -23.83 15.35
N ASP A 46 -13.64 -24.04 14.57
CA ASP A 46 -13.58 -24.12 13.11
C ASP A 46 -13.10 -22.80 12.48
N VAL A 47 -13.53 -21.65 13.01
CA VAL A 47 -13.01 -20.32 12.59
C VAL A 47 -11.54 -20.15 12.95
N VAL A 48 -11.16 -20.49 14.20
CA VAL A 48 -9.78 -20.40 14.67
C VAL A 48 -8.85 -21.34 13.88
N ALA A 49 -9.33 -22.51 13.54
CA ALA A 49 -8.59 -23.49 12.71
C ALA A 49 -8.59 -23.15 11.21
N GLY A 50 -9.35 -22.13 10.78
CA GLY A 50 -9.46 -21.77 9.36
C GLY A 50 -10.31 -22.74 8.52
N THR A 51 -11.04 -23.68 9.16
CA THR A 51 -11.94 -24.61 8.46
C THR A 51 -13.26 -23.96 8.07
N THR A 52 -13.63 -22.85 8.73
CA THR A 52 -14.75 -21.97 8.36
C THR A 52 -14.21 -20.61 7.95
N THR A 53 -14.45 -20.21 6.70
CA THR A 53 -14.13 -18.86 6.21
C THR A 53 -15.23 -17.89 6.62
N LEU A 54 -14.88 -16.81 7.30
CA LEU A 54 -15.81 -15.70 7.54
C LEU A 54 -16.00 -14.91 6.24
N THR A 55 -17.23 -14.68 5.82
CA THR A 55 -17.54 -13.92 4.60
C THR A 55 -17.18 -12.45 4.75
N SER A 56 -17.26 -11.91 5.98
CA SER A 56 -16.88 -10.54 6.31
C SER A 56 -16.46 -10.46 7.77
N LEU A 57 -15.30 -9.86 8.01
CA LEU A 57 -14.80 -9.57 9.35
C LEU A 57 -14.51 -8.06 9.43
N GLY A 58 -15.34 -7.32 10.18
CA GLY A 58 -15.12 -5.90 10.45
C GLY A 58 -14.09 -5.74 11.56
N ILE A 59 -12.89 -5.26 11.24
CA ILE A 59 -11.85 -4.91 12.20
C ILE A 59 -11.62 -3.41 12.13
N THR A 60 -12.04 -2.67 13.17
CA THR A 60 -11.81 -1.21 13.23
C THR A 60 -10.34 -0.91 13.56
N THR A 61 -9.73 -1.70 14.44
CA THR A 61 -8.30 -1.62 14.76
C THR A 61 -7.86 -3.01 15.16
N GLY A 62 -6.82 -3.53 14.51
CA GLY A 62 -6.32 -4.88 14.80
C GLY A 62 -4.84 -5.02 14.51
N ASN A 63 -4.11 -5.77 15.37
CA ASN A 63 -2.76 -6.22 15.08
C ASN A 63 -2.82 -7.52 14.28
N ILE A 64 -2.38 -7.47 13.01
CA ILE A 64 -2.21 -8.63 12.16
C ILE A 64 -0.72 -8.88 12.02
N THR A 65 -0.21 -9.89 12.69
CA THR A 65 1.22 -10.26 12.64
C THR A 65 1.61 -10.77 11.26
N THR A 66 0.72 -11.53 10.60
CA THR A 66 0.91 -12.03 9.23
C THR A 66 -0.45 -12.09 8.55
N GLY A 67 -0.60 -11.37 7.44
CA GLY A 67 -1.75 -11.45 6.55
C GLY A 67 -1.37 -12.19 5.27
N VAL A 68 -2.14 -13.21 4.90
CA VAL A 68 -2.00 -13.89 3.60
C VAL A 68 -3.16 -13.45 2.73
N PHE A 69 -2.84 -12.81 1.62
CA PHE A 69 -3.81 -12.29 0.66
C PHE A 69 -3.73 -13.12 -0.62
N GLY A 70 -4.85 -13.32 -1.30
CA GLY A 70 -4.84 -13.88 -2.66
C GLY A 70 -4.14 -12.95 -3.64
N ASP A 71 -3.79 -13.43 -4.81
CA ASP A 71 -3.01 -12.68 -5.80
C ASP A 71 -3.72 -11.41 -6.27
N GLY A 72 -5.05 -11.46 -6.39
CA GLY A 72 -5.82 -10.38 -7.01
C GLY A 72 -5.54 -10.27 -8.51
N ALA A 73 -5.90 -9.13 -9.09
CA ALA A 73 -5.62 -8.79 -10.48
C ALA A 73 -5.54 -7.27 -10.64
N VAL A 74 -5.08 -6.81 -11.80
CA VAL A 74 -4.95 -5.38 -12.10
C VAL A 74 -6.26 -4.59 -11.92
N GLY A 75 -7.41 -5.17 -12.25
CA GLY A 75 -8.74 -4.56 -12.08
C GLY A 75 -9.47 -4.95 -10.79
N THR A 76 -8.92 -5.87 -10.00
CA THR A 76 -9.47 -6.36 -8.73
C THR A 76 -8.33 -6.69 -7.77
N PRO A 77 -7.59 -5.67 -7.29
CA PRO A 77 -6.45 -5.88 -6.40
C PRO A 77 -6.88 -6.54 -5.10
N SER A 78 -6.00 -7.34 -4.49
CA SER A 78 -6.27 -8.08 -3.26
C SER A 78 -6.29 -7.18 -2.01
N ILE A 79 -5.63 -6.02 -2.06
CA ILE A 79 -5.69 -4.99 -1.03
C ILE A 79 -6.21 -3.72 -1.69
N THR A 80 -7.44 -3.33 -1.36
CA THR A 80 -8.16 -2.25 -2.04
C THR A 80 -9.00 -1.42 -1.09
N ASN A 81 -9.57 -0.31 -1.57
CA ASN A 81 -10.49 0.55 -0.84
C ASN A 81 -11.95 0.20 -1.20
N THR A 82 -12.84 0.20 -0.21
CA THR A 82 -14.28 -0.11 -0.37
C THR A 82 -14.99 0.78 -1.42
N GLY A 83 -14.57 2.03 -1.56
CA GLY A 83 -15.17 2.99 -2.51
C GLY A 83 -14.48 3.02 -3.89
N ASP A 84 -13.37 2.29 -4.05
CA ASP A 84 -12.56 2.28 -5.27
C ASP A 84 -11.88 0.91 -5.38
N THR A 85 -12.60 -0.05 -5.94
CA THR A 85 -12.22 -1.48 -5.91
C THR A 85 -11.21 -1.88 -6.99
N ASP A 86 -10.84 -0.98 -7.88
CA ASP A 86 -9.84 -1.18 -8.93
C ASP A 86 -8.54 -0.40 -8.70
N THR A 87 -8.40 0.19 -7.48
CA THR A 87 -7.17 0.83 -6.98
C THR A 87 -6.64 0.07 -5.78
N GLY A 88 -5.35 -0.30 -5.79
CA GLY A 88 -4.77 -1.06 -4.69
C GLY A 88 -3.49 -1.79 -5.02
N ILE A 89 -3.21 -2.85 -4.24
CA ILE A 89 -2.04 -3.72 -4.37
C ILE A 89 -2.49 -5.10 -4.82
N TYR A 90 -1.79 -5.68 -5.77
CA TYR A 90 -1.98 -7.07 -6.20
C TYR A 90 -0.63 -7.73 -6.47
N PHE A 91 -0.62 -9.07 -6.50
CA PHE A 91 0.56 -9.88 -6.78
C PHE A 91 0.42 -10.42 -8.21
N SER A 92 1.20 -9.84 -9.14
CA SER A 92 1.08 -10.11 -10.58
C SER A 92 1.65 -11.47 -10.99
N GLY A 93 2.43 -12.09 -10.12
CA GLY A 93 3.06 -13.39 -10.31
C GLY A 93 3.92 -13.76 -9.10
N ALA A 94 4.59 -14.91 -9.18
CA ALA A 94 5.54 -15.33 -8.15
C ALA A 94 6.69 -14.30 -8.06
N ASP A 95 7.03 -13.90 -6.83
CA ASP A 95 8.08 -12.91 -6.53
C ASP A 95 7.82 -11.52 -7.14
N GLU A 96 6.55 -11.18 -7.43
CA GLU A 96 6.15 -9.89 -8.00
C GLU A 96 5.12 -9.17 -7.14
N ILE A 97 5.25 -7.84 -7.06
CA ILE A 97 4.26 -6.96 -6.41
C ILE A 97 3.93 -5.79 -7.34
N SER A 98 2.65 -5.44 -7.40
CA SER A 98 2.15 -4.39 -8.29
C SER A 98 1.15 -3.46 -7.61
N LEU A 99 1.18 -2.19 -8.03
CA LEU A 99 0.22 -1.16 -7.64
C LEU A 99 -0.65 -0.80 -8.86
N THR A 100 -1.95 -0.74 -8.66
CA THR A 100 -2.92 -0.35 -9.69
C THR A 100 -3.73 0.85 -9.24
N THR A 101 -4.14 1.69 -10.19
CA THR A 101 -5.14 2.74 -10.00
C THR A 101 -6.05 2.79 -11.23
N GLY A 102 -7.38 2.79 -10.99
CA GLY A 102 -8.37 2.75 -12.08
C GLY A 102 -8.18 1.54 -12.98
N GLY A 103 -7.89 0.36 -12.41
CA GLY A 103 -7.66 -0.89 -13.15
C GLY A 103 -6.42 -0.89 -14.05
N THR A 104 -5.49 0.08 -13.87
CA THR A 104 -4.26 0.18 -14.67
C THR A 104 -3.04 0.07 -13.77
N GLN A 105 -2.11 -0.86 -14.09
CA GLN A 105 -0.84 -0.98 -13.36
C GLN A 105 -0.03 0.31 -13.49
N ARG A 106 0.41 0.87 -12.36
CA ARG A 106 1.23 2.09 -12.28
C ARG A 106 2.67 1.82 -11.88
N LEU A 107 2.85 0.86 -10.98
CA LEU A 107 4.17 0.51 -10.45
C LEU A 107 4.24 -1.01 -10.29
N SER A 108 5.42 -1.59 -10.50
CA SER A 108 5.68 -2.99 -10.13
C SER A 108 7.13 -3.22 -9.77
N VAL A 109 7.35 -4.21 -8.88
CA VAL A 109 8.64 -4.87 -8.70
C VAL A 109 8.50 -6.25 -9.30
N ASN A 110 9.29 -6.56 -10.32
CA ASN A 110 9.24 -7.87 -10.99
C ASN A 110 10.12 -8.91 -10.26
N SER A 111 10.03 -10.16 -10.67
CA SER A 111 10.77 -11.29 -10.09
C SER A 111 12.31 -11.16 -10.13
N SER A 112 12.85 -10.27 -10.96
CA SER A 112 14.28 -9.91 -10.98
C SER A 112 14.63 -8.74 -10.05
N GLY A 113 13.67 -8.20 -9.31
CA GLY A 113 13.84 -7.05 -8.40
C GLY A 113 13.87 -5.70 -9.10
N HIS A 114 13.52 -5.62 -10.39
CA HIS A 114 13.45 -4.34 -11.08
C HIS A 114 12.17 -3.59 -10.73
N LEU A 115 12.34 -2.31 -10.38
CA LEU A 115 11.22 -1.38 -10.21
C LEU A 115 10.83 -0.80 -11.57
N ASN A 116 9.60 -1.07 -12.00
CA ASN A 116 9.02 -0.54 -13.22
C ASN A 116 7.90 0.45 -12.88
N HIS A 117 7.85 1.59 -13.56
CA HIS A 117 6.72 2.52 -13.49
C HIS A 117 6.12 2.73 -14.88
N ASN A 118 4.79 2.75 -14.95
CA ASN A 118 4.04 3.03 -16.17
C ASN A 118 3.54 4.48 -16.13
N GLY A 119 4.03 5.28 -17.04
CA GLY A 119 3.76 6.73 -17.12
C GLY A 119 4.98 7.57 -16.80
N SER A 120 4.78 8.87 -16.63
CA SER A 120 5.85 9.79 -16.22
C SER A 120 6.03 9.80 -14.71
N ALA A 121 7.29 9.85 -14.26
CA ALA A 121 7.64 10.14 -12.88
C ALA A 121 8.13 11.58 -12.78
N SER A 122 7.66 12.33 -11.78
CA SER A 122 8.16 13.66 -11.47
C SER A 122 8.77 13.67 -10.08
N ALA A 123 9.87 14.36 -9.93
CA ALA A 123 10.46 14.67 -8.63
C ALA A 123 10.45 16.17 -8.43
N ASP A 124 10.34 16.60 -7.18
CA ASP A 124 10.36 18.02 -6.83
C ASP A 124 11.65 18.68 -7.31
N ILE A 125 11.53 19.96 -7.70
CA ILE A 125 12.65 20.80 -8.10
C ILE A 125 12.95 21.78 -6.96
N ASN A 126 14.12 21.65 -6.34
CA ASN A 126 14.59 22.61 -5.37
C ASN A 126 15.17 23.84 -6.07
N ALA A 127 14.55 25.01 -5.84
CA ALA A 127 15.01 26.29 -6.38
C ALA A 127 16.18 26.82 -5.54
N LEU A 128 17.34 26.93 -6.17
CA LEU A 128 18.56 27.45 -5.53
C LEU A 128 18.65 28.97 -5.68
N THR A 129 19.18 29.63 -4.67
CA THR A 129 19.46 31.08 -4.73
C THR A 129 20.79 31.31 -5.46
N SER A 130 20.82 32.24 -6.43
CA SER A 130 22.02 32.59 -7.17
C SER A 130 23.08 33.22 -6.26
N SER A 131 24.31 32.74 -6.39
CA SER A 131 25.52 33.20 -5.67
C SER A 131 26.75 32.91 -6.52
N THR A 132 27.92 33.44 -6.14
CA THR A 132 29.19 33.11 -6.77
C THR A 132 29.66 31.69 -6.49
N ALA A 133 29.16 31.06 -5.40
CA ALA A 133 29.37 29.66 -5.06
C ALA A 133 28.04 29.08 -4.56
N ILE A 134 27.66 27.94 -5.12
CA ILE A 134 26.45 27.20 -4.76
C ILE A 134 26.81 25.75 -4.45
N THR A 135 26.50 25.30 -3.24
CA THR A 135 26.59 23.88 -2.91
C THR A 135 25.22 23.26 -3.03
N ILE A 136 25.07 22.30 -3.93
CA ILE A 136 23.85 21.53 -4.15
C ILE A 136 23.79 20.43 -3.11
N ASP A 137 22.82 20.51 -2.21
CA ASP A 137 22.57 19.46 -1.22
C ASP A 137 21.65 18.39 -1.82
N MET A 138 22.22 17.24 -2.21
CA MET A 138 21.52 16.14 -2.83
C MET A 138 20.57 15.40 -1.89
N SER A 139 20.61 15.68 -0.59
CA SER A 139 19.64 15.14 0.37
C SER A 139 18.30 15.87 0.33
N THR A 140 18.23 17.06 -0.26
CA THR A 140 17.02 17.90 -0.26
C THR A 140 16.09 17.64 -1.43
N ALA A 141 16.64 17.33 -2.61
CA ALA A 141 15.88 17.01 -3.81
C ALA A 141 16.76 16.27 -4.83
N GLN A 142 16.12 15.62 -5.78
CA GLN A 142 16.77 14.99 -6.92
C GLN A 142 17.04 15.99 -8.05
N ASN A 143 16.16 16.99 -8.20
CA ASN A 143 16.29 18.00 -9.24
C ASN A 143 16.43 19.40 -8.60
N HIS A 144 17.25 20.23 -9.24
CA HIS A 144 17.52 21.58 -8.79
C HIS A 144 17.38 22.57 -9.94
N SER A 145 17.07 23.84 -9.63
CA SER A 145 17.05 24.90 -10.61
C SER A 145 17.66 26.16 -10.05
N VAL A 146 18.25 26.97 -10.93
CA VAL A 146 18.77 28.30 -10.57
C VAL A 146 18.73 29.24 -11.76
N THR A 147 18.34 30.50 -11.54
CA THR A 147 18.58 31.59 -12.50
C THR A 147 19.83 32.33 -12.07
N LEU A 148 20.88 32.31 -12.89
CA LEU A 148 22.18 32.91 -12.57
C LEU A 148 22.11 34.40 -12.67
N ALA A 149 22.42 35.09 -11.57
CA ALA A 149 22.72 36.50 -11.51
C ALA A 149 24.23 36.79 -11.30
N HIS A 150 25.04 35.73 -11.15
CA HIS A 150 26.48 35.75 -10.92
C HIS A 150 27.20 34.69 -11.77
N ASN A 151 28.49 34.87 -12.00
CA ASN A 151 29.36 33.76 -12.39
C ASN A 151 29.47 32.81 -11.20
N THR A 152 29.09 31.55 -11.38
CA THR A 152 28.85 30.62 -10.28
C THR A 152 29.72 29.39 -10.39
N THR A 153 30.32 28.99 -9.27
CA THR A 153 30.92 27.66 -9.12
C THR A 153 29.98 26.76 -8.34
N PHE A 154 29.64 25.62 -8.93
CA PHE A 154 28.77 24.60 -8.31
C PHE A 154 29.61 23.51 -7.63
N ASP A 155 29.20 23.13 -6.44
CA ASP A 155 29.69 21.93 -5.72
C ASP A 155 28.50 21.06 -5.29
N ILE A 156 28.76 19.81 -4.87
CA ILE A 156 27.77 18.84 -4.40
C ILE A 156 28.11 18.42 -2.98
N SER A 157 27.08 18.33 -2.14
CA SER A 157 27.12 17.72 -0.80
C SER A 157 26.04 16.68 -0.62
N ASN A 158 26.23 15.80 0.37
CA ASN A 158 25.25 14.81 0.82
C ASN A 158 24.72 13.86 -0.27
N GLY A 159 25.49 13.68 -1.35
CA GLY A 159 25.17 12.69 -2.38
C GLY A 159 25.44 11.26 -1.91
N THR A 160 24.55 10.34 -2.24
CA THR A 160 24.71 8.90 -1.98
C THR A 160 25.18 8.18 -3.24
N ALA A 161 25.99 7.14 -3.08
CA ALA A 161 26.46 6.33 -4.21
C ALA A 161 25.27 5.78 -5.02
N GLY A 162 25.29 5.97 -6.35
CA GLY A 162 24.19 5.59 -7.25
C GLY A 162 23.08 6.62 -7.37
N GLN A 163 23.10 7.69 -6.60
CA GLN A 163 22.12 8.78 -6.74
C GLN A 163 22.42 9.57 -8.01
N THR A 164 21.36 9.89 -8.76
CA THR A 164 21.38 10.76 -9.94
C THR A 164 20.45 11.95 -9.72
N GLY A 165 20.74 13.06 -10.39
CA GLY A 165 19.90 14.25 -10.34
C GLY A 165 20.16 15.17 -11.51
N SER A 166 19.34 16.21 -11.65
CA SER A 166 19.46 17.21 -12.71
C SER A 166 19.55 18.59 -12.10
N ILE A 167 20.30 19.49 -12.75
CA ILE A 167 20.27 20.92 -12.47
C ILE A 167 19.85 21.67 -13.73
N ILE A 168 18.83 22.52 -13.60
CA ILE A 168 18.37 23.42 -14.65
C ILE A 168 18.98 24.79 -14.37
N ILE A 169 19.87 25.26 -15.25
CA ILE A 169 20.56 26.54 -15.12
C ILE A 169 20.02 27.49 -16.19
N THR A 170 19.43 28.60 -15.74
CA THR A 170 18.89 29.66 -16.59
C THR A 170 19.75 30.94 -16.46
N GLN A 171 19.97 31.65 -17.55
CA GLN A 171 20.60 32.94 -17.53
C GLN A 171 19.61 34.05 -17.04
N ASP A 172 20.07 35.03 -16.31
CA ASP A 172 19.30 36.24 -16.03
C ASP A 172 19.15 37.13 -17.30
N GLY A 173 18.42 38.24 -17.19
CA GLY A 173 18.23 39.17 -18.30
C GLY A 173 19.52 39.87 -18.79
N THR A 174 20.59 39.85 -18.01
CA THR A 174 21.90 40.34 -18.40
C THR A 174 22.67 39.36 -19.28
N GLY A 175 22.49 38.06 -19.02
CA GLY A 175 23.18 36.96 -19.73
C GLY A 175 24.69 36.90 -19.45
N SER A 176 25.37 36.07 -20.22
CA SER A 176 26.84 35.88 -20.17
C SER A 176 27.40 35.43 -18.82
N ARG A 177 26.55 34.86 -17.92
CA ARG A 177 27.00 34.28 -16.68
C ARG A 177 27.69 32.93 -16.96
N THR A 178 28.78 32.64 -16.28
CA THR A 178 29.51 31.38 -16.39
C THR A 178 29.12 30.44 -15.27
N ALA A 179 29.03 29.15 -15.59
CA ALA A 179 28.85 28.04 -14.66
C ALA A 179 30.11 27.20 -14.67
N SER A 180 30.74 27.02 -13.52
CA SER A 180 31.87 26.12 -13.31
C SER A 180 31.43 25.00 -12.35
N PHE A 181 31.99 23.83 -12.51
CA PHE A 181 31.60 22.65 -11.74
C PHE A 181 32.82 22.06 -11.02
N SER A 182 32.63 21.64 -9.77
CA SER A 182 33.67 20.92 -9.02
C SER A 182 33.93 19.53 -9.62
N SER A 183 35.02 18.89 -9.21
CA SER A 183 35.39 17.54 -9.65
C SER A 183 34.39 16.44 -9.20
N LYS A 184 33.42 16.78 -8.38
CA LYS A 184 32.35 15.86 -7.94
C LYS A 184 31.27 15.63 -9.01
N PHE A 185 31.15 16.54 -9.96
CA PHE A 185 30.28 16.34 -11.12
C PHE A 185 30.96 15.38 -12.11
N LYS A 186 30.19 14.40 -12.61
CA LYS A 186 30.66 13.37 -13.54
C LYS A 186 29.72 13.28 -14.75
#